data_8a66bcd6522d752d51a4197f2fcf499d
#
_entry.id   8a66bcd6522d752d51a4197f2fcf499d
#
_cell.length_a   1.000
_cell.length_b   1.000
_cell.length_c   1.000
_cell.angle_alpha   90.00
_cell.angle_beta   90.00
_cell.angle_gamma   90.00
#
_symmetry.space_group_name_H-M   'P 1'
#
loop_
_entity.id
_entity.type
_entity.pdbx_description
1 polymer ?
#
loop_
_entity_poly.entity_id
_entity_poly.type
_entity_poly.pdbx_seq_one_letter_code
_entity_poly.pdbx_strand_id
1 'polypeptide(L)'
;MPHFIIECSQDILQQKSPDEIMDAVYESAELTGLFAVNDIKVRLQPYTYFRLGDQKKNFLHVFGYIMEGRSTEQKSHLSKQICTQLTALLPEASFLSVNISEFEAATYSNKALINPENKDQNRHFGL
;
A
#
# COMPACT_ATOMS: atom_id res chain seq x y z
N MET A 1 -2.08 -10.27 -4.21
CA MET A 1 -3.24 -9.97 -3.41
C MET A 1 -3.15 -8.69 -2.64
N PRO A 2 -2.00 -8.08 -2.42
CA PRO A 2 -1.98 -6.88 -1.60
C PRO A 2 -2.63 -5.70 -2.30
N HIS A 3 -3.31 -4.86 -1.52
CA HIS A 3 -3.86 -3.59 -1.95
C HIS A 3 -3.21 -2.49 -1.14
N PHE A 4 -2.63 -1.52 -1.83
CA PHE A 4 -2.08 -0.33 -1.18
C PHE A 4 -2.88 0.87 -1.64
N ILE A 5 -3.59 1.47 -0.70
CA ILE A 5 -4.43 2.63 -0.97
C ILE A 5 -3.73 3.85 -0.41
N ILE A 6 -3.36 4.76 -1.29
CA ILE A 6 -2.69 6.00 -0.91
C ILE A 6 -3.74 7.09 -0.85
N GLU A 7 -3.83 7.73 0.31
CA GLU A 7 -4.67 8.92 0.47
C GLU A 7 -3.79 10.10 0.82
N CYS A 8 -4.00 11.22 0.16
CA CYS A 8 -3.17 12.39 0.40
C CYS A 8 -3.96 13.67 0.16
N SER A 9 -3.45 14.77 0.71
CA SER A 9 -3.98 16.09 0.37
C SER A 9 -3.62 16.42 -1.07
N GLN A 10 -4.48 17.17 -1.74
CA GLN A 10 -4.31 17.54 -3.15
C GLN A 10 -2.96 18.19 -3.42
N ASP A 11 -2.46 18.99 -2.50
CA ASP A 11 -1.20 19.73 -2.68
C ASP A 11 0.05 18.86 -2.66
N ILE A 12 -0.04 17.62 -2.16
CA ILE A 12 1.07 16.66 -2.27
C ILE A 12 1.43 16.45 -3.74
N LEU A 13 0.44 16.49 -4.62
CA LEU A 13 0.64 16.26 -6.05
C LEU A 13 1.40 17.38 -6.75
N GLN A 14 1.64 18.50 -6.06
CA GLN A 14 2.50 19.56 -6.56
C GLN A 14 3.99 19.21 -6.35
N GLN A 15 4.28 18.34 -5.39
CA GLN A 15 5.66 17.90 -5.10
C GLN A 15 6.08 16.79 -6.05
N LYS A 16 5.22 15.79 -6.24
CA LYS A 16 5.46 14.65 -7.13
C LYS A 16 4.14 14.24 -7.78
N SER A 17 4.23 13.67 -8.96
CA SER A 17 3.05 13.19 -9.69
C SER A 17 2.44 11.96 -9.02
N PRO A 18 1.16 11.68 -9.26
CA PRO A 18 0.55 10.44 -8.77
C PRO A 18 1.32 9.19 -9.21
N ASP A 19 1.80 9.16 -10.45
CA ASP A 19 2.55 8.02 -10.97
C ASP A 19 3.84 7.79 -10.19
N GLU A 20 4.59 8.87 -9.90
CA GLU A 20 5.82 8.74 -9.13
C GLU A 20 5.56 8.21 -7.72
N ILE A 21 4.49 8.67 -7.08
CA ILE A 21 4.13 8.23 -5.74
C ILE A 21 3.68 6.77 -5.76
N MET A 22 2.83 6.39 -6.71
CA MET A 22 2.37 5.01 -6.84
C MET A 22 3.51 4.06 -7.18
N ASP A 23 4.44 4.48 -8.04
CA ASP A 23 5.61 3.68 -8.39
C ASP A 23 6.49 3.42 -7.16
N ALA A 24 6.69 4.43 -6.31
CA ALA A 24 7.48 4.27 -5.10
C ALA A 24 6.89 3.23 -4.17
N VAL A 25 5.56 3.23 -3.99
CA VAL A 25 4.87 2.24 -3.16
C VAL A 25 4.95 0.85 -3.81
N TYR A 26 4.69 0.76 -5.10
CA TYR A 26 4.73 -0.51 -5.83
C TYR A 26 6.12 -1.15 -5.75
N GLU A 27 7.15 -0.39 -6.07
CA GLU A 27 8.52 -0.90 -6.06
C GLU A 27 8.98 -1.29 -4.66
N SER A 28 8.61 -0.50 -3.64
CA SER A 28 8.93 -0.83 -2.24
C SER A 28 8.32 -2.15 -1.82
N ALA A 29 7.06 -2.36 -2.17
CA ALA A 29 6.35 -3.60 -1.85
C ALA A 29 6.95 -4.79 -2.60
N GLU A 30 7.26 -4.60 -3.88
CA GLU A 30 7.85 -5.65 -4.71
C GLU A 30 9.21 -6.11 -4.19
N LEU A 31 10.03 -5.16 -3.73
CA LEU A 31 11.36 -5.46 -3.20
C LEU A 31 11.34 -6.31 -1.94
N THR A 32 10.24 -6.36 -1.21
CA THR A 32 10.15 -7.22 -0.02
C THR A 32 10.12 -8.70 -0.37
N GLY A 33 9.74 -9.06 -1.59
CA GLY A 33 9.59 -10.46 -2.01
C GLY A 33 8.42 -11.17 -1.38
N LEU A 34 7.52 -10.45 -0.71
CA LEU A 34 6.40 -11.05 0.01
C LEU A 34 5.20 -11.41 -0.87
N PHE A 35 5.17 -10.92 -2.10
CA PHE A 35 3.98 -11.02 -2.95
C PHE A 35 4.29 -11.66 -4.28
N ALA A 36 3.31 -12.37 -4.84
CA ALA A 36 3.44 -12.99 -6.14
C ALA A 36 3.59 -11.93 -7.23
N VAL A 37 4.29 -12.29 -8.30
CA VAL A 37 4.50 -11.42 -9.45
C VAL A 37 3.16 -10.94 -9.99
N ASN A 38 3.05 -9.64 -10.24
CA ASN A 38 1.86 -8.99 -10.80
C ASN A 38 0.63 -8.97 -9.89
N ASP A 39 0.80 -9.28 -8.61
CA ASP A 39 -0.31 -9.30 -7.66
C ASP A 39 -0.54 -7.96 -6.96
N ILE A 40 0.46 -7.11 -6.91
CA ILE A 40 0.41 -5.85 -6.16
C ILE A 40 -0.52 -4.86 -6.86
N LYS A 41 -1.42 -4.27 -6.10
CA LYS A 41 -2.34 -3.24 -6.58
C LYS A 41 -2.14 -1.97 -5.78
N VAL A 42 -1.92 -0.86 -6.48
CA VAL A 42 -1.70 0.44 -5.86
C VAL A 42 -2.66 1.44 -6.49
N ARG A 43 -3.27 2.28 -5.67
CA ARG A 43 -4.12 3.36 -6.16
C ARG A 43 -4.00 4.56 -5.25
N LEU A 44 -4.30 5.74 -5.77
CA LEU A 44 -4.13 7.00 -5.06
C LEU A 44 -5.41 7.81 -5.15
N GLN A 45 -5.83 8.33 -4.00
CA GLN A 45 -7.00 9.19 -3.88
C GLN A 45 -6.56 10.50 -3.24
N PRO A 46 -6.61 11.63 -3.98
CA PRO A 46 -6.32 12.93 -3.39
C PRO A 46 -7.58 13.53 -2.75
N TYR A 47 -7.38 14.34 -1.71
CA TYR A 47 -8.45 15.05 -1.01
C TYR A 47 -8.27 16.55 -1.15
N THR A 48 -9.34 17.22 -1.56
CA THR A 48 -9.41 18.67 -1.59
C THR A 48 -9.81 19.22 -0.22
N TYR A 49 -10.69 18.50 0.49
CA TYR A 49 -11.24 18.92 1.78
C TYR A 49 -10.68 18.03 2.87
N PHE A 50 -9.93 18.63 3.78
CA PHE A 50 -9.33 17.93 4.91
C PHE A 50 -8.99 18.96 5.99
N ARG A 51 -8.71 18.47 7.20
CA ARG A 51 -8.31 19.34 8.31
C ARG A 51 -7.16 18.70 9.06
N LEU A 52 -6.12 19.47 9.32
CA LEU A 52 -4.92 19.03 10.03
C LEU A 52 -4.71 19.94 11.24
N GLY A 53 -3.79 19.56 12.12
CA GLY A 53 -3.42 20.39 13.26
C GLY A 53 -2.62 21.62 12.83
N ASP A 54 -2.39 22.53 13.78
CA ASP A 54 -1.68 23.78 13.52
C ASP A 54 -0.30 23.52 12.88
N GLN A 55 0.04 24.38 11.92
CA GLN A 55 1.33 24.36 11.20
C GLN A 55 1.54 23.13 10.34
N LYS A 56 0.55 22.28 10.20
CA LYS A 56 0.58 21.15 9.27
C LYS A 56 -0.17 21.54 8.01
N LYS A 57 0.44 21.27 6.85
CA LYS A 57 -0.09 21.74 5.56
C LYS A 57 -0.64 20.63 4.69
N ASN A 58 -0.08 19.43 4.84
CA ASN A 58 -0.42 18.33 3.95
C ASN A 58 -0.22 16.99 4.65
N PHE A 59 -0.76 15.95 4.03
CA PHE A 59 -0.63 14.60 4.57
C PHE A 59 -0.61 13.58 3.44
N LEU A 60 -0.01 12.44 3.74
CA LEU A 60 -0.12 11.24 2.92
C LEU A 60 -0.12 10.03 3.84
N HIS A 61 -1.11 9.15 3.66
CA HIS A 61 -1.19 7.89 4.39
C HIS A 61 -1.37 6.73 3.42
N VAL A 62 -0.65 5.64 3.66
CA VAL A 62 -0.80 4.42 2.88
C VAL A 62 -1.46 3.36 3.75
N PHE A 63 -2.62 2.87 3.29
CA PHE A 63 -3.30 1.73 3.87
C PHE A 63 -2.89 0.49 3.09
N GLY A 64 -2.09 -0.38 3.70
CA GLY A 64 -1.72 -1.66 3.10
C GLY A 64 -2.62 -2.76 3.63
N TYR A 65 -3.24 -3.49 2.71
CA TYR A 65 -4.10 -4.64 3.06
C TYR A 65 -3.49 -5.87 2.42
N ILE A 66 -3.07 -6.82 3.24
CA ILE A 66 -2.43 -8.04 2.77
C ILE A 66 -3.13 -9.26 3.37
N MET A 67 -2.91 -10.42 2.77
CA MET A 67 -3.46 -11.66 3.30
C MET A 67 -2.77 -12.01 4.62
N GLU A 68 -3.52 -12.54 5.58
CA GLU A 68 -2.97 -13.04 6.83
C GLU A 68 -1.91 -14.12 6.58
N GLY A 69 -1.04 -14.31 7.54
CA GLY A 69 -0.02 -15.35 7.49
C GLY A 69 1.41 -14.84 7.53
N ARG A 70 1.65 -13.54 7.31
CA ARG A 70 2.99 -12.97 7.47
C ARG A 70 3.25 -12.68 8.94
N SER A 71 4.54 -12.75 9.31
CA SER A 71 4.95 -12.43 10.67
C SER A 71 4.86 -10.92 10.91
N THR A 72 4.88 -10.54 12.18
CA THR A 72 4.93 -9.13 12.57
C THR A 72 6.19 -8.46 12.00
N GLU A 73 7.32 -9.17 12.00
CA GLU A 73 8.57 -8.64 11.45
C GLU A 73 8.44 -8.37 9.94
N GLN A 74 7.81 -9.27 9.20
CA GLN A 74 7.60 -9.09 7.76
C GLN A 74 6.70 -7.88 7.49
N LYS A 75 5.64 -7.73 8.25
CA LYS A 75 4.71 -6.59 8.09
C LYS A 75 5.39 -5.28 8.49
N SER A 76 6.18 -5.30 9.55
CA SER A 76 6.94 -4.13 9.99
C SER A 76 7.97 -3.72 8.93
N HIS A 77 8.66 -4.68 8.35
CA HIS A 77 9.63 -4.41 7.28
C HIS A 77 8.94 -3.78 6.07
N LEU A 78 7.80 -4.32 5.66
CA LEU A 78 7.01 -3.78 4.55
C LEU A 78 6.60 -2.32 4.81
N SER A 79 6.03 -2.06 5.98
CA SER A 79 5.60 -0.71 6.36
C SER A 79 6.77 0.28 6.36
N LYS A 80 7.88 -0.11 6.97
CA LYS A 80 9.07 0.76 7.06
C LYS A 80 9.70 1.01 5.69
N GLN A 81 9.72 -0.01 4.83
CA GLN A 81 10.27 0.12 3.49
C GLN A 81 9.49 1.16 2.68
N ILE A 82 8.17 1.07 2.72
CA ILE A 82 7.31 2.03 2.02
C ILE A 82 7.48 3.42 2.60
N CYS A 83 7.45 3.54 3.93
CA CYS A 83 7.57 4.83 4.60
C CYS A 83 8.92 5.50 4.30
N THR A 84 10.00 4.73 4.31
CA THR A 84 11.34 5.24 4.03
C THR A 84 11.43 5.79 2.61
N GLN A 85 10.92 5.05 1.63
CA GLN A 85 10.95 5.49 0.24
C GLN A 85 10.12 6.75 0.03
N LEU A 86 8.94 6.80 0.62
CA LEU A 86 8.07 7.96 0.49
C LEU A 86 8.63 9.19 1.20
N THR A 87 9.29 9.00 2.34
CA THR A 87 9.93 10.11 3.06
C THR A 87 11.04 10.74 2.22
N ALA A 88 11.82 9.91 1.53
CA ALA A 88 12.86 10.39 0.64
C ALA A 88 12.28 11.12 -0.59
N LEU A 89 11.17 10.59 -1.12
CA LEU A 89 10.51 11.15 -2.30
C LEU A 89 9.80 12.48 -1.99
N LEU A 90 9.23 12.58 -0.80
CA LEU A 90 8.38 13.71 -0.39
C LEU A 90 8.92 14.38 0.87
N PRO A 91 10.08 15.04 0.79
CA PRO A 91 10.69 15.64 2.00
C PRO A 91 9.87 16.77 2.61
N GLU A 92 8.95 17.35 1.86
CA GLU A 92 8.11 18.45 2.34
C GLU A 92 6.76 17.99 2.90
N ALA A 93 6.52 16.68 2.99
CA ALA A 93 5.27 16.18 3.55
C ALA A 93 5.22 16.41 5.06
N SER A 94 4.15 17.05 5.53
CA SER A 94 3.98 17.34 6.97
C SER A 94 3.65 16.09 7.77
N PHE A 95 2.74 15.26 7.25
CA PHE A 95 2.41 13.96 7.81
C PHE A 95 2.62 12.91 6.73
N LEU A 96 3.34 11.88 7.05
CA LEU A 96 3.54 10.75 6.16
C LEU A 96 3.56 9.48 6.99
N SER A 97 2.65 8.57 6.73
CA SER A 97 2.49 7.35 7.54
C SER A 97 2.00 6.18 6.70
N VAL A 98 2.24 5.00 7.22
CA VAL A 98 1.89 3.73 6.57
C VAL A 98 1.45 2.76 7.65
N ASN A 99 0.37 2.02 7.41
CA ASN A 99 0.05 0.88 8.26
C ASN A 99 -0.37 -0.31 7.42
N ILE A 100 -0.19 -1.51 7.98
CA ILE A 100 -0.50 -2.76 7.30
C ILE A 100 -1.60 -3.47 8.09
N SER A 101 -2.69 -3.80 7.39
CA SER A 101 -3.80 -4.58 7.93
C SER A 101 -3.90 -5.89 7.16
N GLU A 102 -4.60 -6.87 7.73
CA GLU A 102 -4.69 -8.19 7.12
C GLU A 102 -6.12 -8.52 6.71
N PHE A 103 -6.23 -9.25 5.58
CA PHE A 103 -7.47 -9.93 5.21
C PHE A 103 -7.52 -11.27 5.93
N GLU A 104 -8.71 -11.62 6.40
CA GLU A 104 -8.96 -12.96 6.92
C GLU A 104 -9.22 -13.89 5.74
N ALA A 105 -8.42 -14.94 5.62
CA ALA A 105 -8.51 -15.86 4.49
C ALA A 105 -9.92 -16.48 4.36
N ALA A 106 -10.54 -16.79 5.49
CA ALA A 106 -11.86 -17.44 5.50
C ALA A 106 -12.97 -16.58 4.90
N THR A 107 -12.80 -15.24 4.92
CA THR A 107 -13.82 -14.31 4.39
C THR A 107 -13.41 -13.65 3.10
N TYR A 108 -12.22 -13.96 2.59
CA TYR A 108 -11.70 -13.39 1.35
C TYR A 108 -12.11 -14.26 0.15
N SER A 109 -12.59 -13.60 -0.90
CA SER A 109 -12.92 -14.27 -2.17
C SER A 109 -12.42 -13.42 -3.33
N ASN A 110 -12.03 -14.09 -4.39
CA ASN A 110 -11.73 -13.41 -5.64
C ASN A 110 -12.13 -14.31 -6.82
N LYS A 111 -12.07 -13.75 -8.01
CA LYS A 111 -12.49 -14.46 -9.23
C LYS A 111 -11.70 -15.75 -9.44
N ALA A 112 -10.40 -15.73 -9.14
CA ALA A 112 -9.56 -16.92 -9.34
C ALA A 112 -9.96 -18.06 -8.43
N LEU A 113 -10.37 -17.76 -7.19
CA LEU A 113 -10.77 -18.78 -6.21
C LEU A 113 -12.09 -19.46 -6.57
N ILE A 114 -13.03 -18.73 -7.16
CA ILE A 114 -14.35 -19.28 -7.47
C ILE A 114 -14.44 -19.88 -8.87
N ASN A 115 -13.42 -19.71 -9.70
CA ASN A 115 -13.36 -20.31 -11.02
C ASN A 115 -12.82 -21.74 -10.89
N PRO A 116 -13.65 -22.79 -11.12
CA PRO A 116 -13.24 -24.18 -10.91
C PRO A 116 -12.12 -24.64 -11.85
N GLU A 117 -11.89 -23.93 -12.94
CA GLU A 117 -10.81 -24.27 -13.89
C GLU A 117 -9.50 -23.59 -13.57
N ASN A 118 -9.46 -22.70 -12.58
CA ASN A 118 -8.27 -21.97 -12.23
C ASN A 118 -7.34 -22.83 -11.37
N LYS A 119 -6.12 -23.06 -11.85
CA LYS A 119 -5.12 -23.89 -11.17
C LYS A 119 -4.31 -23.11 -10.15
N ASP A 120 -4.51 -21.78 -10.07
CA ASP A 120 -3.80 -20.91 -9.15
C ASP A 120 -4.60 -20.57 -7.91
N GLN A 121 -5.58 -21.40 -7.56
CA GLN A 121 -6.51 -21.14 -6.44
C GLN A 121 -5.80 -20.95 -5.10
N ASN A 122 -4.63 -21.56 -4.92
CA ASN A 122 -3.88 -21.46 -3.66
C ASN A 122 -2.88 -20.32 -3.65
N ARG A 123 -2.86 -19.52 -4.66
CA ARG A 123 -1.81 -18.55 -4.90
C ARG A 123 -1.64 -17.53 -3.77
N HIS A 124 -2.74 -17.05 -3.21
CA HIS A 124 -2.64 -16.05 -2.15
C HIS A 124 -2.49 -16.64 -0.75
N PHE A 125 -2.48 -17.95 -0.65
CA PHE A 125 -2.05 -18.63 0.56
C PHE A 125 -0.59 -19.02 0.49
N GLY A 126 -0.04 -19.11 -0.72
CA GLY A 126 1.33 -19.48 -0.97
C GLY A 126 2.23 -18.26 -0.84
N LEU A 127 2.63 -18.01 0.31
CA LEU A 127 3.46 -16.85 0.62
C LEU A 127 4.97 -17.15 0.46
#